data_90ccc019a6e65f1d5606269f84c46ce6
#
_entry.id   90ccc019a6e65f1d5606269f84c46ce6
#
_cell.length_a   1.000
_cell.length_b   1.000
_cell.length_c   1.000
_cell.angle_alpha   90.00
_cell.angle_beta   90.00
_cell.angle_gamma   90.00
#
_symmetry.space_group_name_H-M   'P 1'
#
loop_
_entity.id
_entity.type
_entity.pdbx_description
1 polymer ?
#
loop_
_entity_poly.entity_id
_entity_poly.type
_entity_poly.pdbx_seq_one_letter_code
_entity_poly.pdbx_strand_id
1 'polypeptide(L)'
;MEDENSRKLYQRVLSHTSCWGGSTIDNTLYVVGATRAEMLTEVRKIVPKHFLLVPGVGAQGGSLEDVAKFGMTPDCGLIVNSSRGIIYASSCEDYAEAAGAAAKKLQQQMAALLPKR
;
A
#
# COMPACT_ATOMS: atom_id res chain seq x y z
N MET A 1 5.88 6.37 -20.40
CA MET A 1 5.56 7.64 -21.06
C MET A 1 5.84 8.80 -20.11
N GLU A 2 6.55 9.80 -20.56
CA GLU A 2 6.87 11.00 -19.79
C GLU A 2 6.34 12.24 -20.50
N ASP A 3 5.99 13.26 -19.74
CA ASP A 3 5.54 14.53 -20.29
C ASP A 3 6.71 15.51 -20.54
N GLU A 4 6.41 16.74 -20.98
CA GLU A 4 7.39 17.78 -21.24
C GLU A 4 8.24 18.14 -20.02
N ASN A 5 7.77 17.84 -18.81
CA ASN A 5 8.47 18.08 -17.55
C ASN A 5 9.15 16.80 -17.03
N SER A 6 9.35 15.80 -17.87
CA SER A 6 9.92 14.50 -17.53
C SER A 6 9.12 13.73 -16.48
N ARG A 7 7.82 14.00 -16.38
CA ARG A 7 6.92 13.26 -15.50
C ARG A 7 6.37 12.03 -16.21
N LYS A 8 6.29 10.92 -15.49
CA LYS A 8 5.63 9.72 -15.96
C LYS A 8 4.12 9.92 -15.91
N LEU A 9 3.40 9.17 -16.74
CA LEU A 9 1.94 9.28 -16.83
C LEU A 9 1.26 9.13 -15.47
N TYR A 10 1.65 8.14 -14.66
CA TYR A 10 1.03 7.94 -13.36
C TYR A 10 1.25 9.14 -12.42
N GLN A 11 2.38 9.81 -12.52
CA GLN A 11 2.68 11.01 -11.73
C GLN A 11 1.76 12.15 -12.10
N ARG A 12 1.44 12.30 -13.38
CA ARG A 12 0.48 13.31 -13.85
C ARG A 12 -0.91 13.01 -13.33
N VAL A 13 -1.33 11.75 -13.37
CA VAL A 13 -2.65 11.34 -12.86
C VAL A 13 -2.75 11.65 -11.37
N LEU A 14 -1.73 11.31 -10.60
CA LEU A 14 -1.70 11.60 -9.16
C LEU A 14 -1.78 13.11 -8.89
N SER A 15 -0.96 13.90 -9.57
CA SER A 15 -0.98 15.37 -9.41
C SER A 15 -2.33 15.96 -9.73
N HIS A 16 -2.94 15.51 -10.81
CA HIS A 16 -4.23 16.03 -11.26
C HIS A 16 -5.36 15.66 -10.31
N THR A 17 -5.41 14.39 -9.90
CA THR A 17 -6.48 13.89 -9.05
C THR A 17 -6.34 14.31 -7.59
N SER A 18 -5.13 14.65 -7.15
CA SER A 18 -4.90 15.11 -5.77
C SER A 18 -5.65 16.40 -5.44
N CYS A 19 -6.07 17.15 -6.46
CA CYS A 19 -6.84 18.37 -6.30
C CYS A 19 -8.35 18.14 -6.24
N TRP A 20 -8.83 16.94 -6.55
CA TRP A 20 -10.27 16.66 -6.66
C TRP A 20 -11.02 16.72 -5.34
N GLY A 21 -10.35 16.36 -4.26
CA GLY A 21 -10.95 16.36 -2.92
C GLY A 21 -11.07 17.75 -2.28
N GLY A 22 -10.61 18.79 -2.95
CA GLY A 22 -10.54 20.13 -2.38
C GLY A 22 -9.64 20.14 -1.15
N SER A 23 -10.16 20.60 0.00
CA SER A 23 -9.45 20.60 1.26
C SER A 23 -9.54 19.24 1.98
N THR A 24 -10.31 18.27 1.47
CA THR A 24 -10.54 16.98 2.14
C THR A 24 -9.82 15.85 1.43
N ILE A 25 -8.56 15.66 1.77
CA ILE A 25 -7.76 14.53 1.27
C ILE A 25 -8.31 13.17 1.72
N ASP A 26 -9.16 13.17 2.75
CA ASP A 26 -9.75 11.95 3.31
C ASP A 26 -10.77 11.29 2.37
N ASN A 27 -11.25 12.00 1.36
CA ASN A 27 -12.24 11.48 0.43
C ASN A 27 -11.62 10.78 -0.78
N THR A 28 -10.31 10.77 -0.90
CA THR A 28 -9.59 10.19 -2.04
C THR A 28 -8.45 9.32 -1.55
N LEU A 29 -8.35 8.11 -2.09
CA LEU A 29 -7.19 7.25 -1.86
C LEU A 29 -6.76 6.63 -3.19
N TYR A 30 -5.57 6.07 -3.22
CA TYR A 30 -4.98 5.52 -4.43
C TYR A 30 -4.60 4.06 -4.23
N VAL A 31 -4.68 3.28 -5.31
CA VAL A 31 -4.24 1.89 -5.34
C VAL A 31 -2.86 1.82 -5.98
N VAL A 32 -1.87 1.35 -5.25
CA VAL A 32 -0.48 1.27 -5.72
C VAL A 32 0.08 -0.11 -5.44
N GLY A 33 0.58 -0.80 -6.48
CA GLY A 33 1.12 -2.15 -6.34
C GLY A 33 2.37 -2.21 -5.48
N ALA A 34 2.54 -3.33 -4.77
CA ALA A 34 3.64 -3.56 -3.83
C ALA A 34 4.93 -4.10 -4.47
N THR A 35 4.87 -4.54 -5.73
CA THR A 35 6.01 -5.22 -6.38
C THR A 35 7.22 -4.31 -6.64
N ARG A 36 6.99 -3.02 -6.67
CA ARG A 36 8.04 -2.00 -6.78
C ARG A 36 7.89 -0.99 -5.66
N ALA A 37 8.19 -1.42 -4.45
CA ALA A 37 7.99 -0.61 -3.25
C ALA A 37 8.76 0.72 -3.31
N GLU A 38 9.91 0.74 -3.96
CA GLU A 38 10.71 1.96 -4.11
C GLU A 38 9.98 3.07 -4.87
N MET A 39 9.01 2.72 -5.72
CA MET A 39 8.18 3.71 -6.41
C MET A 39 7.27 4.48 -5.46
N LEU A 40 6.99 3.94 -4.28
CA LEU A 40 6.20 4.63 -3.27
C LEU A 40 6.85 5.93 -2.81
N THR A 41 8.17 6.03 -2.88
CA THR A 41 8.88 7.28 -2.60
C THR A 41 8.42 8.39 -3.54
N GLU A 42 8.34 8.09 -4.84
CA GLU A 42 7.89 9.04 -5.84
C GLU A 42 6.39 9.38 -5.68
N VAL A 43 5.58 8.36 -5.38
CA VAL A 43 4.14 8.55 -5.12
C VAL A 43 3.95 9.47 -3.91
N ARG A 44 4.72 9.28 -2.83
CA ARG A 44 4.62 10.09 -1.62
C ARG A 44 5.05 11.54 -1.82
N LYS A 45 5.93 11.83 -2.76
CA LYS A 45 6.28 13.21 -3.13
C LYS A 45 5.08 13.97 -3.67
N ILE A 46 4.16 13.27 -4.33
CA ILE A 46 2.98 13.88 -4.96
C ILE A 46 1.78 13.86 -4.01
N VAL A 47 1.57 12.76 -3.29
CA VAL A 47 0.44 12.55 -2.38
C VAL A 47 0.94 12.16 -0.97
N PRO A 48 1.54 13.10 -0.23
CA PRO A 48 2.25 12.78 1.00
C PRO A 48 1.34 12.34 2.16
N LYS A 49 0.05 12.65 2.12
CA LYS A 49 -0.88 12.38 3.22
C LYS A 49 -2.03 11.45 2.86
N HIS A 50 -2.24 11.14 1.58
CA HIS A 50 -3.32 10.27 1.16
C HIS A 50 -3.09 8.82 1.60
N PHE A 51 -4.18 8.12 1.90
CA PHE A 51 -4.09 6.68 2.12
C PHE A 51 -3.85 5.95 0.80
N LEU A 52 -3.01 4.93 0.86
CA LEU A 52 -2.70 4.06 -0.29
C LEU A 52 -3.17 2.65 0.02
N LEU A 53 -3.98 2.08 -0.87
CA LEU A 53 -4.29 0.66 -0.86
C LEU A 53 -3.19 -0.06 -1.63
N VAL A 54 -2.48 -0.95 -0.97
CA VAL A 54 -1.31 -1.62 -1.53
C VAL A 54 -1.58 -3.13 -1.62
N PRO A 55 -2.07 -3.61 -2.77
CA PRO A 55 -2.24 -5.05 -2.99
C PRO A 55 -0.92 -5.72 -3.39
N GLY A 56 -0.89 -7.05 -3.29
CA GLY A 56 0.23 -7.85 -3.76
C GLY A 56 1.36 -8.03 -2.76
N VAL A 57 1.14 -7.70 -1.50
CA VAL A 57 2.12 -7.96 -0.44
C VAL A 57 2.17 -9.47 -0.18
N GLY A 58 3.36 -10.04 -0.17
CA GLY A 58 3.62 -11.46 0.07
C GLY A 58 3.54 -12.30 -1.20
N ALA A 59 2.34 -12.70 -1.62
CA ALA A 59 2.14 -13.67 -2.70
C ALA A 59 2.72 -13.25 -4.06
N GLN A 60 2.83 -11.94 -4.32
CA GLN A 60 3.38 -11.41 -5.56
C GLN A 60 4.81 -10.86 -5.40
N GLY A 61 5.47 -11.21 -4.30
CA GLY A 61 6.84 -10.82 -4.05
C GLY A 61 7.03 -9.45 -3.41
N GLY A 62 5.93 -8.73 -3.11
CA GLY A 62 6.02 -7.46 -2.40
C GLY A 62 6.37 -7.66 -0.93
N SER A 63 7.36 -6.94 -0.41
CA SER A 63 7.77 -6.98 0.99
C SER A 63 7.01 -5.94 1.81
N LEU A 64 6.43 -6.37 2.92
CA LEU A 64 5.73 -5.46 3.83
C LEU A 64 6.69 -4.42 4.41
N GLU A 65 7.89 -4.83 4.75
CA GLU A 65 8.92 -3.95 5.30
C GLU A 65 9.30 -2.84 4.31
N ASP A 66 9.48 -3.21 3.04
CA ASP A 66 9.82 -2.24 1.99
C ASP A 66 8.66 -1.28 1.72
N VAL A 67 7.43 -1.80 1.68
CA VAL A 67 6.23 -0.97 1.51
C VAL A 67 6.12 0.05 2.64
N ALA A 68 6.32 -0.38 3.87
CA ALA A 68 6.30 0.50 5.03
C ALA A 68 7.44 1.52 4.98
N LYS A 69 8.64 1.09 4.61
CA LYS A 69 9.82 1.96 4.53
C LYS A 69 9.60 3.12 3.56
N PHE A 70 9.02 2.85 2.39
CA PHE A 70 8.88 3.86 1.34
C PHE A 70 7.54 4.57 1.33
N GLY A 71 6.49 3.98 1.91
CA GLY A 71 5.13 4.48 1.79
C GLY A 71 4.42 4.89 3.07
N MET A 72 4.91 4.47 4.23
CA MET A 72 4.25 4.75 5.51
C MET A 72 4.39 6.24 5.89
N THR A 73 3.29 6.80 6.40
CA THR A 73 3.27 8.18 6.93
C THR A 73 3.18 8.12 8.47
N PRO A 74 3.33 9.26 9.18
CA PRO A 74 3.11 9.29 10.63
C PRO A 74 1.73 8.77 11.06
N ASP A 75 0.72 8.90 10.19
CA ASP A 75 -0.64 8.39 10.42
C ASP A 75 -0.86 6.99 9.83
N CYS A 76 0.21 6.25 9.58
CA CYS A 76 0.24 4.99 8.83
C CYS A 76 0.09 5.22 7.32
N GLY A 77 -1.06 5.68 6.84
CA GLY A 77 -1.30 6.01 5.43
C GLY A 77 -1.36 4.83 4.47
N LEU A 78 -1.32 3.60 4.97
CA LEU A 78 -1.31 2.38 4.16
C LEU A 78 -2.44 1.45 4.56
N ILE A 79 -3.12 0.89 3.54
CA ILE A 79 -4.06 -0.22 3.69
C ILE A 79 -3.47 -1.38 2.89
N VAL A 80 -2.94 -2.37 3.58
CA VAL A 80 -2.25 -3.49 2.96
C VAL A 80 -3.21 -4.62 2.67
N ASN A 81 -3.22 -5.11 1.44
CA ASN A 81 -4.06 -6.23 1.02
C ASN A 81 -3.20 -7.42 0.58
N SER A 82 -3.54 -8.60 1.08
CA SER A 82 -2.82 -9.84 0.78
C SER A 82 -3.84 -10.96 0.53
N SER A 83 -4.54 -10.91 -0.60
CA SER A 83 -5.63 -11.86 -0.91
C SER A 83 -5.13 -13.29 -0.97
N ARG A 84 -4.15 -13.58 -1.82
CA ARG A 84 -3.65 -14.96 -2.00
C ARG A 84 -2.95 -15.48 -0.75
N GLY A 85 -2.19 -14.65 -0.07
CA GLY A 85 -1.48 -15.03 1.14
C GLY A 85 -2.40 -15.39 2.29
N ILE A 86 -3.63 -14.86 2.31
CA ILE A 86 -4.64 -15.15 3.32
C ILE A 86 -5.57 -16.26 2.86
N ILE A 87 -6.21 -16.11 1.70
CA ILE A 87 -7.24 -17.04 1.22
C ILE A 87 -6.65 -18.43 0.98
N TYR A 88 -5.46 -18.49 0.42
CA TYR A 88 -4.80 -19.74 0.05
C TYR A 88 -3.70 -20.16 1.02
N ALA A 89 -3.77 -19.71 2.29
CA ALA A 89 -2.81 -20.11 3.31
C ALA A 89 -2.84 -21.62 3.56
N SER A 90 -3.99 -22.25 3.35
CA SER A 90 -4.13 -23.72 3.36
C SER A 90 -5.22 -24.11 2.37
N SER A 91 -5.07 -25.29 1.74
CA SER A 91 -6.08 -25.93 0.90
C SER A 91 -6.76 -27.10 1.60
N CYS A 92 -6.45 -27.35 2.87
CA CYS A 92 -6.96 -28.44 3.70
C CYS A 92 -8.20 -28.02 4.50
N GLU A 93 -8.70 -28.92 5.36
CA GLU A 93 -9.89 -28.64 6.19
C GLU A 93 -9.69 -27.48 7.15
N ASP A 94 -8.45 -27.16 7.49
CA ASP A 94 -8.09 -26.02 8.35
C ASP A 94 -8.02 -24.67 7.63
N TYR A 95 -8.58 -24.58 6.43
CA TYR A 95 -8.43 -23.38 5.57
C TYR A 95 -8.85 -22.08 6.26
N ALA A 96 -9.93 -22.12 7.03
CA ALA A 96 -10.42 -20.92 7.72
C ALA A 96 -9.48 -20.47 8.84
N GLU A 97 -9.00 -21.42 9.63
CA GLU A 97 -8.06 -21.14 10.71
C GLU A 97 -6.71 -20.67 10.17
N ALA A 98 -6.24 -21.30 9.10
CA ALA A 98 -5.00 -20.91 8.44
C ALA A 98 -5.09 -19.49 7.85
N ALA A 99 -6.22 -19.15 7.23
CA ALA A 99 -6.46 -17.80 6.72
C ALA A 99 -6.45 -16.76 7.85
N GLY A 100 -7.12 -17.06 8.96
CA GLY A 100 -7.13 -16.20 10.14
C GLY A 100 -5.74 -16.00 10.73
N ALA A 101 -4.95 -17.07 10.83
CA ALA A 101 -3.58 -17.01 11.32
C ALA A 101 -2.68 -16.18 10.41
N ALA A 102 -2.82 -16.33 9.08
CA ALA A 102 -2.06 -15.55 8.11
C ALA A 102 -2.40 -14.06 8.19
N ALA A 103 -3.67 -13.72 8.30
CA ALA A 103 -4.11 -12.33 8.47
C ALA A 103 -3.59 -11.73 9.78
N LYS A 104 -3.64 -12.49 10.86
CA LYS A 104 -3.12 -12.05 12.17
C LYS A 104 -1.62 -11.82 12.14
N LYS A 105 -0.87 -12.70 11.46
CA LYS A 105 0.58 -12.55 11.31
C LYS A 105 0.91 -11.24 10.57
N LEU A 106 0.19 -10.98 9.47
CA LEU A 106 0.37 -9.74 8.71
C LEU A 106 0.05 -8.52 9.56
N GLN A 107 -1.04 -8.57 10.32
CA GLN A 107 -1.43 -7.50 11.22
C GLN A 107 -0.35 -7.23 12.29
N GLN A 108 0.23 -8.28 12.87
CA GLN A 108 1.30 -8.14 13.85
C GLN A 108 2.57 -7.53 13.24
N GLN A 109 2.93 -7.95 12.04
CA GLN A 109 4.05 -7.36 11.31
C GLN A 109 3.82 -5.88 11.03
N MET A 110 2.61 -5.53 10.63
CA MET A 110 2.23 -4.15 10.37
C MET A 110 2.27 -3.31 11.66
N ALA A 111 1.77 -3.86 12.76
CA ALA A 111 1.79 -3.19 14.06
C ALA A 111 3.20 -2.87 14.52
N ALA A 112 4.15 -3.77 14.26
CA ALA A 112 5.56 -3.56 14.61
C ALA A 112 6.22 -2.45 13.77
N LEU A 113 5.69 -2.19 12.57
CA LEU A 113 6.22 -1.18 11.65
C LEU A 113 5.57 0.20 11.83
N LEU A 114 4.48 0.29 12.59
CA LEU A 114 3.79 1.57 12.81
C LEU A 114 4.71 2.57 13.51
N PRO A 115 4.66 3.85 13.10
CA PRO A 115 5.42 4.90 13.78
C PRO A 115 5.04 5.01 15.24
N LYS A 116 6.00 5.20 16.09
CA LYS A 116 5.76 5.50 17.51
C LYS A 116 5.27 6.95 17.62
N ARG A 117 4.13 7.12 18.29
CA ARG A 117 3.57 8.43 18.59
C ARG A 117 4.03 8.90 19.96
#